data_349d259558eb8f35b0517449030366b2
#
_entry.id   349d259558eb8f35b0517449030366b2
#
_cell.length_a   1.000
_cell.length_b   1.000
_cell.length_c   1.000
_cell.angle_alpha   90.00
_cell.angle_beta   90.00
_cell.angle_gamma   90.00
#
_symmetry.space_group_name_H-M   'P 1'
#
loop_
_entity.id
_entity.type
_entity.pdbx_description
1 polymer ?
#
loop_
_entity_poly.entity_id
_entity_poly.type
_entity_poly.pdbx_seq_one_letter_code
_entity_poly.pdbx_strand_id
1 'polypeptide(L)'
;MALLNIAFSAFAQNNIVDEIAWIVGDEIILKSDVEEQKIRMQMEGEKIKGDPYCYIPEQMALTKLFLDQAKIDSIEADEKSVDQQVEMRLNYMVGQIGSKEKLAEYFMKDYEHIRTELKEMVRTQQLVQQVQNKVVGTIQSTPAEIRKFANNLPEDSL
;
A
#
# COMPACT_ATOMS: atom_id res chain seq x y z
N MET A 1 -59.04 -18.22 -26.02
CA MET A 1 -58.19 -17.11 -25.50
C MET A 1 -57.17 -17.70 -24.56
N ALA A 2 -55.93 -17.87 -25.03
CA ALA A 2 -54.82 -18.41 -24.19
C ALA A 2 -54.02 -17.23 -23.68
N LEU A 3 -54.01 -17.05 -22.34
CA LEU A 3 -53.20 -16.05 -21.64
C LEU A 3 -51.75 -16.58 -21.50
N LEU A 4 -50.86 -15.98 -22.25
CA LEU A 4 -49.43 -16.26 -22.20
C LEU A 4 -48.85 -15.52 -20.99
N ASN A 5 -48.56 -16.23 -19.88
CA ASN A 5 -47.82 -15.72 -18.73
C ASN A 5 -46.33 -15.65 -19.06
N ILE A 6 -45.80 -14.46 -19.35
CA ILE A 6 -44.39 -14.19 -19.48
C ILE A 6 -43.85 -13.99 -18.07
N ALA A 7 -43.18 -15.02 -17.51
CA ALA A 7 -42.42 -14.90 -16.26
C ALA A 7 -41.14 -14.06 -16.53
N PHE A 8 -41.13 -12.81 -16.08
CA PHE A 8 -39.93 -12.01 -16.01
C PHE A 8 -39.03 -12.59 -14.91
N SER A 9 -38.00 -13.32 -15.30
CA SER A 9 -36.92 -13.67 -14.42
C SER A 9 -36.12 -12.42 -14.08
N ALA A 10 -36.36 -11.82 -12.90
CA ALA A 10 -35.51 -10.79 -12.36
C ALA A 10 -34.12 -11.44 -12.07
N PHE A 11 -33.14 -11.19 -12.91
CA PHE A 11 -31.74 -11.44 -12.56
C PHE A 11 -31.41 -10.43 -11.46
N ALA A 12 -31.40 -10.88 -10.21
CA ALA A 12 -30.76 -10.15 -9.13
C ALA A 12 -29.27 -10.03 -9.52
N GLN A 13 -28.86 -8.86 -9.98
CA GLN A 13 -27.44 -8.52 -10.05
C GLN A 13 -26.90 -8.64 -8.63
N ASN A 14 -26.01 -9.59 -8.41
CA ASN A 14 -25.18 -9.60 -7.21
C ASN A 14 -24.37 -8.30 -7.22
N ASN A 15 -24.94 -7.23 -6.63
CA ASN A 15 -24.16 -6.11 -6.15
C ASN A 15 -23.30 -6.70 -5.04
N ILE A 16 -22.08 -7.15 -5.39
CA ILE A 16 -21.07 -7.52 -4.42
C ILE A 16 -20.72 -6.21 -3.74
N VAL A 17 -21.37 -5.95 -2.61
CA VAL A 17 -20.90 -4.94 -1.66
C VAL A 17 -19.57 -5.48 -1.15
N ASP A 18 -18.51 -4.70 -1.30
CA ASP A 18 -17.18 -5.11 -0.89
C ASP A 18 -17.17 -5.51 0.60
N GLU A 19 -16.41 -6.52 0.94
CA GLU A 19 -16.42 -7.11 2.26
C GLU A 19 -15.35 -6.44 3.13
N ILE A 20 -15.74 -6.04 4.36
CA ILE A 20 -14.77 -5.48 5.32
C ILE A 20 -13.87 -6.61 5.80
N ALA A 21 -12.57 -6.52 5.50
CA ALA A 21 -11.57 -7.45 5.98
C ALA A 21 -11.11 -7.11 7.40
N TRP A 22 -10.77 -5.82 7.65
CA TRP A 22 -10.29 -5.34 8.95
C TRP A 22 -10.82 -3.94 9.24
N ILE A 23 -10.85 -3.56 10.55
CA ILE A 23 -11.13 -2.19 11.02
C ILE A 23 -9.96 -1.75 11.90
N VAL A 24 -9.41 -0.58 11.60
CA VAL A 24 -8.26 0.01 12.31
C VAL A 24 -8.63 1.43 12.74
N GLY A 25 -9.06 1.60 13.99
CA GLY A 25 -9.65 2.86 14.44
C GLY A 25 -10.90 3.19 13.64
N ASP A 26 -10.92 4.35 12.99
CA ASP A 26 -12.01 4.81 12.12
C ASP A 26 -11.82 4.40 10.63
N GLU A 27 -10.72 3.73 10.32
CA GLU A 27 -10.36 3.32 8.96
C GLU A 27 -10.75 1.86 8.72
N ILE A 28 -11.28 1.57 7.54
CA ILE A 28 -11.59 0.21 7.12
C ILE A 28 -10.56 -0.28 6.09
N ILE A 29 -10.35 -1.59 6.07
CA ILE A 29 -9.59 -2.30 5.04
C ILE A 29 -10.60 -3.24 4.38
N LEU A 30 -10.78 -3.07 3.09
CA LEU A 30 -11.69 -3.89 2.30
C LEU A 30 -10.98 -5.13 1.75
N LYS A 31 -11.74 -6.15 1.46
CA LYS A 31 -11.20 -7.38 0.86
C LYS A 31 -10.64 -7.12 -0.54
N SER A 32 -11.26 -6.23 -1.31
CA SER A 32 -10.73 -5.77 -2.60
C SER A 32 -9.36 -5.12 -2.47
N ASP A 33 -9.15 -4.30 -1.42
CA ASP A 33 -7.85 -3.66 -1.17
C ASP A 33 -6.76 -4.72 -0.89
N VAL A 34 -7.11 -5.77 -0.14
CA VAL A 34 -6.20 -6.88 0.16
C VAL A 34 -5.83 -7.66 -1.11
N GLU A 35 -6.82 -7.95 -1.96
CA GLU A 35 -6.56 -8.62 -3.24
C GLU A 35 -5.70 -7.78 -4.18
N GLU A 36 -5.98 -6.49 -4.29
CA GLU A 36 -5.17 -5.56 -5.09
C GLU A 36 -3.72 -5.51 -4.59
N GLN A 37 -3.53 -5.38 -3.28
CA GLN A 37 -2.19 -5.36 -2.68
C GLN A 37 -1.45 -6.69 -2.89
N LYS A 38 -2.14 -7.82 -2.80
CA LYS A 38 -1.57 -9.15 -3.07
C LYS A 38 -1.07 -9.26 -4.52
N ILE A 39 -1.89 -8.81 -5.48
CA ILE A 39 -1.51 -8.80 -6.90
C ILE A 39 -0.27 -7.91 -7.10
N ARG A 40 -0.25 -6.72 -6.49
CA ARG A 40 0.89 -5.79 -6.57
C ARG A 40 2.18 -6.41 -6.04
N MET A 41 2.16 -7.00 -4.83
CA MET A 41 3.30 -7.68 -4.24
C MET A 41 3.81 -8.83 -5.11
N GLN A 42 2.90 -9.60 -5.72
CA GLN A 42 3.28 -10.68 -6.64
C GLN A 42 3.96 -10.15 -7.91
N MET A 43 3.47 -9.04 -8.47
CA MET A 43 4.07 -8.39 -9.65
C MET A 43 5.46 -7.81 -9.34
N GLU A 44 5.66 -7.31 -8.13
CA GLU A 44 6.95 -6.79 -7.63
C GLU A 44 7.92 -7.91 -7.21
N GLY A 45 7.46 -9.15 -7.22
CA GLY A 45 8.28 -10.32 -6.83
C GLY A 45 8.52 -10.42 -5.33
N GLU A 46 7.73 -9.72 -4.52
CA GLU A 46 7.83 -9.77 -3.06
C GLU A 46 7.35 -11.13 -2.52
N LYS A 47 8.09 -11.65 -1.54
CA LYS A 47 7.71 -12.89 -0.86
C LYS A 47 6.74 -12.60 0.27
N ILE A 48 5.50 -13.04 0.12
CA ILE A 48 4.50 -12.98 1.19
C ILE A 48 4.82 -14.04 2.23
N LYS A 49 4.95 -13.64 3.49
CA LYS A 49 5.26 -14.53 4.61
C LYS A 49 3.96 -15.07 5.22
N GLY A 50 3.71 -16.36 5.05
CA GLY A 50 2.53 -17.03 5.60
C GLY A 50 1.27 -16.85 4.75
N ASP A 51 0.10 -16.80 5.42
CA ASP A 51 -1.18 -16.58 4.76
C ASP A 51 -1.31 -15.13 4.28
N PRO A 52 -1.50 -14.89 2.95
CA PRO A 52 -1.67 -13.54 2.41
C PRO A 52 -2.81 -12.74 3.07
N TYR A 53 -3.90 -13.43 3.44
CA TYR A 53 -5.09 -12.80 4.03
C TYR A 53 -4.93 -12.43 5.52
N CYS A 54 -3.85 -12.90 6.16
CA CYS A 54 -3.43 -12.42 7.47
C CYS A 54 -2.31 -11.38 7.32
N TYR A 55 -1.28 -11.70 6.54
CA TYR A 55 -0.10 -10.86 6.41
C TYR A 55 -0.38 -9.50 5.78
N ILE A 56 -1.13 -9.46 4.66
CA ILE A 56 -1.39 -8.21 3.94
C ILE A 56 -2.25 -7.24 4.75
N PRO A 57 -3.41 -7.65 5.33
CA PRO A 57 -4.18 -6.75 6.18
C PRO A 57 -3.39 -6.23 7.39
N GLU A 58 -2.50 -7.03 7.98
CA GLU A 58 -1.62 -6.59 9.07
C GLU A 58 -0.68 -5.47 8.61
N GLN A 59 -0.03 -5.60 7.44
CA GLN A 59 0.84 -4.55 6.89
C GLN A 59 0.06 -3.28 6.54
N MET A 60 -1.15 -3.43 5.99
CA MET A 60 -2.04 -2.31 5.71
C MET A 60 -2.48 -1.60 7.00
N ALA A 61 -2.81 -2.37 8.05
CA ALA A 61 -3.17 -1.83 9.36
C ALA A 61 -2.00 -1.05 9.98
N LEU A 62 -0.79 -1.58 9.94
CA LEU A 62 0.42 -0.88 10.40
C LEU A 62 0.61 0.45 9.66
N THR A 63 0.43 0.46 8.35
CA THR A 63 0.51 1.68 7.55
C THR A 63 -0.52 2.72 8.01
N LYS A 64 -1.78 2.31 8.23
CA LYS A 64 -2.84 3.20 8.73
C LYS A 64 -2.51 3.76 10.11
N LEU A 65 -1.98 2.94 11.02
CA LEU A 65 -1.54 3.38 12.35
C LEU A 65 -0.39 4.42 12.27
N PHE A 66 0.58 4.23 11.37
CA PHE A 66 1.64 5.21 11.16
C PHE A 66 1.10 6.52 10.58
N LEU A 67 0.13 6.46 9.66
CA LEU A 67 -0.50 7.67 9.11
C LEU A 67 -1.32 8.41 10.16
N ASP A 68 -2.00 7.70 11.05
CA ASP A 68 -2.71 8.30 12.16
C ASP A 68 -1.74 8.96 13.14
N GLN A 69 -0.65 8.28 13.49
CA GLN A 69 0.41 8.86 14.31
C GLN A 69 1.05 10.11 13.66
N ALA A 70 1.21 10.11 12.32
CA ALA A 70 1.68 11.29 11.60
C ALA A 70 0.75 12.49 11.80
N LYS A 71 -0.58 12.27 11.74
CA LYS A 71 -1.58 13.32 12.01
C LYS A 71 -1.47 13.84 13.45
N ILE A 72 -1.40 12.95 14.45
CA ILE A 72 -1.26 13.30 15.88
C ILE A 72 0.01 14.13 16.11
N ASP A 73 1.10 13.75 15.51
CA ASP A 73 2.41 14.38 15.64
C ASP A 73 2.60 15.61 14.73
N SER A 74 1.58 15.99 13.94
CA SER A 74 1.64 17.06 12.94
C SER A 74 2.84 16.92 11.98
N ILE A 75 3.12 15.67 11.58
CA ILE A 75 4.15 15.38 10.58
C ILE A 75 3.54 15.56 9.20
N GLU A 76 4.15 16.44 8.41
CA GLU A 76 3.72 16.72 7.04
C GLU A 76 4.71 16.16 6.01
N ALA A 77 4.20 15.76 4.87
CA ALA A 77 5.05 15.36 3.76
C ALA A 77 5.68 16.60 3.10
N ASP A 78 6.93 16.48 2.66
CA ASP A 78 7.53 17.49 1.80
C ASP A 78 6.99 17.34 0.37
N GLU A 79 5.97 18.13 0.05
CA GLU A 79 5.26 18.09 -1.23
C GLU A 79 6.21 18.28 -2.43
N LYS A 80 7.26 19.10 -2.28
CA LYS A 80 8.25 19.29 -3.33
C LYS A 80 9.05 18.02 -3.60
N SER A 81 9.48 17.34 -2.54
CA SER A 81 10.16 16.06 -2.64
C SER A 81 9.23 14.97 -3.19
N VAL A 82 7.97 14.97 -2.77
CA VAL A 82 6.94 14.06 -3.30
C VAL A 82 6.80 14.24 -4.81
N ASP A 83 6.57 15.48 -5.28
CA ASP A 83 6.41 15.76 -6.71
C ASP A 83 7.65 15.38 -7.53
N GLN A 84 8.85 15.62 -7.03
CA GLN A 84 10.08 15.19 -7.68
C GLN A 84 10.19 13.67 -7.81
N GLN A 85 9.85 12.93 -6.77
CA GLN A 85 9.89 11.47 -6.81
C GLN A 85 8.82 10.90 -7.76
N VAL A 86 7.64 11.50 -7.80
CA VAL A 86 6.56 11.12 -8.73
C VAL A 86 7.02 11.33 -10.17
N GLU A 87 7.58 12.49 -10.50
CA GLU A 87 8.08 12.76 -11.86
C GLU A 87 9.20 11.79 -12.26
N MET A 88 10.13 11.48 -11.36
CA MET A 88 11.17 10.49 -11.64
C MET A 88 10.59 9.10 -11.93
N ARG A 89 9.63 8.64 -11.12
CA ARG A 89 8.99 7.33 -11.33
C ARG A 89 8.19 7.29 -12.62
N LEU A 90 7.38 8.33 -12.89
CA LEU A 90 6.61 8.43 -14.14
C LEU A 90 7.51 8.44 -15.37
N ASN A 91 8.58 9.23 -15.35
CA ASN A 91 9.54 9.28 -16.46
C ASN A 91 10.21 7.91 -16.68
N TYR A 92 10.57 7.21 -15.62
CA TYR A 92 11.09 5.86 -15.70
C TYR A 92 10.08 4.89 -16.34
N MET A 93 8.83 4.89 -15.87
CA MET A 93 7.76 4.04 -16.42
C MET A 93 7.48 4.35 -17.88
N VAL A 94 7.40 5.63 -18.25
CA VAL A 94 7.22 6.07 -19.65
C VAL A 94 8.41 5.63 -20.49
N GLY A 95 9.64 5.72 -19.98
CA GLY A 95 10.84 5.25 -20.66
C GLY A 95 10.84 3.74 -20.94
N GLN A 96 10.28 2.93 -20.03
CA GLN A 96 10.16 1.48 -20.20
C GLN A 96 9.03 1.09 -21.19
N ILE A 97 7.90 1.78 -21.14
CA ILE A 97 6.70 1.45 -21.92
C ILE A 97 6.70 2.17 -23.27
N GLY A 98 7.35 3.33 -23.36
CA GLY A 98 7.60 4.08 -24.59
C GLY A 98 6.85 5.40 -24.70
N SER A 99 5.63 5.56 -24.13
CA SER A 99 4.92 6.85 -24.12
C SER A 99 3.92 6.94 -22.99
N LYS A 100 3.41 8.15 -22.71
CA LYS A 100 2.34 8.39 -21.72
C LYS A 100 1.03 7.70 -22.10
N GLU A 101 0.71 7.70 -23.39
CA GLU A 101 -0.49 7.07 -23.95
C GLU A 101 -0.45 5.55 -23.73
N LYS A 102 0.70 4.92 -24.03
CA LYS A 102 0.90 3.49 -23.79
C LYS A 102 0.88 3.14 -22.31
N LEU A 103 1.38 4.04 -21.45
CA LEU A 103 1.30 3.85 -19.99
C LEU A 103 -0.16 3.87 -19.53
N ALA A 104 -0.96 4.82 -20.03
CA ALA A 104 -2.38 4.92 -19.74
C ALA A 104 -3.16 3.68 -20.24
N GLU A 105 -2.86 3.20 -21.44
CA GLU A 105 -3.44 1.98 -22.00
C GLU A 105 -3.06 0.73 -21.17
N TYR A 106 -1.79 0.60 -20.77
CA TYR A 106 -1.30 -0.53 -19.98
C TYR A 106 -2.01 -0.64 -18.62
N PHE A 107 -2.18 0.51 -17.92
CA PHE A 107 -2.89 0.54 -16.64
C PHE A 107 -4.41 0.66 -16.78
N MET A 108 -4.94 0.81 -17.98
CA MET A 108 -6.37 1.08 -18.25
C MET A 108 -6.91 2.28 -17.44
N LYS A 109 -6.06 3.30 -17.25
CA LYS A 109 -6.34 4.53 -16.50
C LYS A 109 -5.75 5.71 -17.27
N ASP A 110 -6.34 6.90 -17.12
CA ASP A 110 -5.71 8.11 -17.68
C ASP A 110 -4.41 8.46 -16.94
N TYR A 111 -3.50 9.17 -17.63
CA TYR A 111 -2.18 9.50 -17.10
C TYR A 111 -2.24 10.34 -15.82
N GLU A 112 -3.18 11.27 -15.71
CA GLU A 112 -3.32 12.11 -14.51
C GLU A 112 -3.83 11.30 -13.32
N HIS A 113 -4.67 10.30 -13.56
CA HIS A 113 -5.10 9.37 -12.51
C HIS A 113 -3.92 8.54 -11.97
N ILE A 114 -3.11 7.97 -12.88
CA ILE A 114 -1.87 7.25 -12.51
C ILE A 114 -0.94 8.15 -11.69
N ARG A 115 -0.77 9.41 -12.13
CA ARG A 115 0.04 10.41 -11.41
C ARG A 115 -0.49 10.67 -10.01
N THR A 116 -1.81 10.84 -9.87
CA THR A 116 -2.46 11.10 -8.57
C THR A 116 -2.29 9.92 -7.61
N GLU A 117 -2.54 8.70 -8.07
CA GLU A 117 -2.33 7.49 -7.27
C GLU A 117 -0.87 7.34 -6.83
N LEU A 118 0.07 7.58 -7.74
CA LEU A 118 1.48 7.52 -7.44
C LEU A 118 1.90 8.61 -6.43
N LYS A 119 1.30 9.80 -6.51
CA LYS A 119 1.54 10.90 -5.55
C LYS A 119 1.09 10.51 -4.15
N GLU A 120 -0.11 9.95 -3.99
CA GLU A 120 -0.60 9.47 -2.70
C GLU A 120 0.27 8.34 -2.14
N MET A 121 0.73 7.43 -2.99
CA MET A 121 1.65 6.36 -2.59
C MET A 121 2.97 6.93 -2.06
N VAL A 122 3.60 7.84 -2.78
CA VAL A 122 4.87 8.47 -2.38
C VAL A 122 4.71 9.27 -1.10
N ARG A 123 3.62 10.05 -0.98
CA ARG A 123 3.28 10.80 0.23
C ARG A 123 3.14 9.88 1.44
N THR A 124 2.37 8.81 1.30
CA THR A 124 2.19 7.78 2.34
C THR A 124 3.52 7.17 2.76
N GLN A 125 4.35 6.77 1.81
CA GLN A 125 5.69 6.21 2.09
C GLN A 125 6.56 7.21 2.87
N GLN A 126 6.54 8.48 2.50
CA GLN A 126 7.32 9.52 3.18
C GLN A 126 6.84 9.74 4.62
N LEU A 127 5.51 9.82 4.84
CA LEU A 127 4.93 9.99 6.18
C LEU A 127 5.27 8.80 7.09
N VAL A 128 5.05 7.58 6.61
CA VAL A 128 5.37 6.35 7.35
C VAL A 128 6.85 6.33 7.73
N GLN A 129 7.74 6.66 6.78
CA GLN A 129 9.19 6.68 7.04
C GLN A 129 9.57 7.75 8.08
N GLN A 130 8.95 8.93 8.05
CA GLN A 130 9.21 9.99 9.03
C GLN A 130 8.77 9.58 10.44
N VAL A 131 7.58 8.95 10.57
CA VAL A 131 7.10 8.44 11.87
C VAL A 131 8.02 7.34 12.39
N GLN A 132 8.38 6.38 11.54
CA GLN A 132 9.33 5.32 11.90
C GLN A 132 10.66 5.91 12.39
N ASN A 133 11.23 6.85 11.66
CA ASN A 133 12.48 7.51 12.03
C ASN A 133 12.36 8.26 13.37
N LYS A 134 11.20 8.89 13.64
CA LYS A 134 10.94 9.56 14.92
C LYS A 134 10.89 8.57 16.08
N VAL A 135 10.23 7.42 15.89
CA VAL A 135 10.13 6.36 16.91
C VAL A 135 11.50 5.75 17.19
N VAL A 136 12.24 5.39 16.13
CA VAL A 136 13.55 4.72 16.25
C VAL A 136 14.66 5.70 16.67
N GLY A 137 14.57 6.97 16.24
CA GLY A 137 15.58 7.99 16.53
C GLY A 137 15.75 8.31 18.02
N THR A 138 14.79 7.93 18.86
CA THR A 138 14.87 8.03 20.32
C THR A 138 15.60 6.85 20.95
N ILE A 139 15.82 5.77 20.20
CA ILE A 139 16.49 4.56 20.68
C ILE A 139 18.01 4.73 20.53
N GLN A 140 18.70 4.94 21.63
CA GLN A 140 20.16 4.99 21.66
C GLN A 140 20.69 3.68 22.24
N SER A 141 21.41 2.92 21.43
CA SER A 141 22.11 1.72 21.91
C SER A 141 23.39 2.12 22.63
N THR A 142 23.56 1.66 23.85
CA THR A 142 24.81 1.85 24.59
C THR A 142 25.92 0.92 24.05
N PRO A 143 27.21 1.28 24.17
CA PRO A 143 28.31 0.39 23.81
C PRO A 143 28.26 -0.99 24.49
N ALA A 144 27.70 -1.06 25.72
CA ALA A 144 27.51 -2.31 26.43
C ALA A 144 26.45 -3.21 25.79
N GLU A 145 25.32 -2.64 25.34
CA GLU A 145 24.27 -3.38 24.62
C GLU A 145 24.77 -3.89 23.28
N ILE A 146 25.53 -3.07 22.53
CA ILE A 146 26.15 -3.48 21.27
C ILE A 146 27.10 -4.66 21.49
N ARG A 147 27.97 -4.62 22.52
CA ARG A 147 28.87 -5.75 22.85
C ARG A 147 28.08 -7.00 23.24
N LYS A 148 27.03 -6.85 24.06
CA LYS A 148 26.19 -7.97 24.47
C LYS A 148 25.50 -8.61 23.27
N PHE A 149 24.99 -7.80 22.34
CA PHE A 149 24.39 -8.29 21.10
C PHE A 149 25.44 -9.03 20.24
N ALA A 150 26.59 -8.42 19.99
CA ALA A 150 27.66 -9.01 19.20
C ALA A 150 28.18 -10.36 19.79
N ASN A 151 28.29 -10.47 21.12
CA ASN A 151 28.71 -11.70 21.79
C ASN A 151 27.65 -12.83 21.75
N ASN A 152 26.39 -12.48 21.46
CA ASN A 152 25.29 -13.45 21.35
C ASN A 152 25.00 -13.84 19.89
N LEU A 153 25.70 -13.25 18.91
CA LEU A 153 25.58 -13.67 17.52
C LEU A 153 26.22 -15.05 17.31
N PRO A 154 25.61 -15.93 16.51
CA PRO A 154 26.26 -17.17 16.09
C PRO A 154 27.58 -16.88 15.36
N GLU A 155 28.56 -17.81 15.50
CA GLU A 155 29.91 -17.65 14.91
C GLU A 155 29.89 -17.54 13.36
N ASP A 156 28.82 -18.00 12.72
CA ASP A 156 28.58 -17.94 11.27
C ASP A 156 27.89 -16.66 10.80
N SER A 157 27.66 -15.71 11.71
CA SER A 157 26.93 -14.45 11.42
C SER A 157 27.85 -13.30 10.96
N LEU A 158 29.14 -13.56 10.76
CA LEU A 158 30.17 -12.57 10.35
C LEU A 158 30.72 -12.85 8.96
#